data_3b0d68abc99579c07136c48f935121b0
#
_entry.id   3b0d68abc99579c07136c48f935121b0
#
_cell.length_a   1.000
_cell.length_b   1.000
_cell.length_c   1.000
_cell.angle_alpha   90.00
_cell.angle_beta   90.00
_cell.angle_gamma   90.00
#
_symmetry.space_group_name_H-M   'P 1'
#
loop_
_entity.id
_entity.type
_entity.pdbx_description
1 polymer ?
#
loop_
_entity_poly.entity_id
_entity_poly.type
_entity_poly.pdbx_seq_one_letter_code
_entity_poly.pdbx_strand_id
1 'polypeptide(L)'
;MIKDKIENSGLYLNAHPLFAKAFEWLKEFGATAPDGKVFIEGEDLVAIPQHYTTHPYTPDKYETHKRYIDIQVVLGGEELVYLGEPSQMTVNIPFDVEKDIDFRTGFGEATTLKAGEFMVIYPHEGHEPG
;
A
#
# COMPACT_ATOMS: atom_id res chain seq x y z
N MET A 1 -0.55 -0.43 -11.28
CA MET A 1 -0.99 0.48 -10.19
C MET A 1 -2.34 1.08 -10.57
N ILE A 2 -3.24 1.16 -9.61
CA ILE A 2 -4.54 1.83 -9.74
C ILE A 2 -4.55 2.97 -8.71
N LYS A 3 -5.01 4.15 -9.09
CA LYS A 3 -5.21 5.26 -8.17
C LYS A 3 -6.55 5.92 -8.45
N ASP A 4 -7.36 6.08 -7.40
CA ASP A 4 -8.67 6.73 -7.49
C ASP A 4 -9.12 7.21 -6.11
N LYS A 5 -10.28 7.85 -6.08
CA LYS A 5 -10.95 8.22 -4.83
C LYS A 5 -11.68 7.02 -4.23
N ILE A 6 -11.74 6.95 -2.91
CA ILE A 6 -12.46 5.88 -2.19
C ILE A 6 -13.91 5.80 -2.65
N GLU A 7 -14.56 6.93 -2.93
CA GLU A 7 -15.95 6.96 -3.44
C GLU A 7 -16.11 6.25 -4.79
N ASN A 8 -15.04 6.10 -5.56
CA ASN A 8 -15.03 5.39 -6.84
C ASN A 8 -14.57 3.94 -6.75
N SER A 9 -14.31 3.42 -5.54
CA SER A 9 -13.80 2.07 -5.34
C SER A 9 -14.68 0.98 -5.94
N GLY A 10 -15.99 1.22 -6.07
CA GLY A 10 -16.92 0.30 -6.70
C GLY A 10 -16.57 -0.08 -8.14
N LEU A 11 -15.80 0.76 -8.84
CA LEU A 11 -15.36 0.48 -10.22
C LEU A 11 -14.29 -0.63 -10.29
N TYR A 12 -13.66 -0.96 -9.16
CA TYR A 12 -12.48 -1.85 -9.13
C TYR A 12 -12.72 -3.16 -8.37
N LEU A 13 -13.95 -3.45 -7.93
CA LEU A 13 -14.25 -4.62 -7.10
C LEU A 13 -13.96 -5.93 -7.80
N ASN A 14 -13.97 -5.97 -9.13
CA ASN A 14 -13.66 -7.16 -9.90
C ASN A 14 -12.13 -7.40 -10.08
N ALA A 15 -11.29 -6.49 -9.64
CA ALA A 15 -9.84 -6.62 -9.78
C ALA A 15 -9.26 -7.74 -8.88
N HIS A 16 -9.93 -8.05 -7.77
CA HIS A 16 -9.55 -9.13 -6.86
C HIS A 16 -10.77 -9.56 -6.04
N PRO A 17 -10.92 -10.88 -5.72
CA PRO A 17 -12.07 -11.37 -4.96
C PRO A 17 -12.27 -10.73 -3.58
N LEU A 18 -11.21 -10.25 -2.94
CA LEU A 18 -11.28 -9.64 -1.61
C LEU A 18 -11.44 -8.12 -1.61
N PHE A 19 -11.43 -7.46 -2.77
CA PHE A 19 -11.51 -6.00 -2.83
C PHE A 19 -12.84 -5.46 -2.30
N ALA A 20 -13.96 -6.13 -2.60
CA ALA A 20 -15.26 -5.70 -2.08
C ALA A 20 -15.25 -5.64 -0.55
N LYS A 21 -14.71 -6.68 0.10
CA LYS A 21 -14.64 -6.78 1.55
C LYS A 21 -13.66 -5.76 2.15
N ALA A 22 -12.53 -5.54 1.47
CA ALA A 22 -11.54 -4.56 1.90
C ALA A 22 -12.12 -3.14 1.90
N PHE A 23 -12.76 -2.73 0.83
CA PHE A 23 -13.35 -1.39 0.74
C PHE A 23 -14.58 -1.22 1.63
N GLU A 24 -15.37 -2.26 1.82
CA GLU A 24 -16.48 -2.26 2.78
C GLU A 24 -15.98 -2.01 4.20
N TRP A 25 -14.95 -2.74 4.63
CA TRP A 25 -14.31 -2.52 5.93
C TRP A 25 -13.77 -1.10 6.06
N LEU A 26 -13.09 -0.61 5.03
CA LEU A 26 -12.51 0.73 5.02
C LEU A 26 -13.58 1.80 5.22
N LYS A 27 -14.70 1.71 4.51
CA LYS A 27 -15.81 2.69 4.60
C LYS A 27 -16.49 2.66 5.97
N GLU A 28 -16.60 1.50 6.59
CA GLU A 28 -17.28 1.33 7.87
C GLU A 28 -16.36 1.67 9.06
N PHE A 29 -15.13 1.19 9.04
CA PHE A 29 -14.23 1.24 10.20
C PHE A 29 -12.98 2.09 10.01
N GLY A 30 -12.61 2.42 8.78
CA GLY A 30 -11.30 3.03 8.49
C GLY A 30 -11.02 4.31 9.26
N ALA A 31 -12.02 5.19 9.41
CA ALA A 31 -11.85 6.48 10.09
C ALA A 31 -11.71 6.37 11.61
N THR A 32 -12.17 5.29 12.22
CA THR A 32 -12.23 5.12 13.68
C THR A 32 -11.38 3.98 14.21
N ALA A 33 -10.81 3.15 13.33
CA ALA A 33 -10.00 2.02 13.76
C ALA A 33 -8.72 2.49 14.46
N PRO A 34 -8.38 1.89 15.62
CA PRO A 34 -7.11 2.19 16.29
C PRO A 34 -5.93 1.64 15.49
N ASP A 35 -4.75 2.20 15.71
CA ASP A 35 -3.52 1.72 15.11
C ASP A 35 -3.26 0.26 15.44
N GLY A 36 -2.70 -0.49 14.51
CA GLY A 36 -2.37 -1.89 14.66
C GLY A 36 -2.95 -2.75 13.54
N LYS A 37 -2.70 -4.07 13.62
CA LYS A 37 -3.19 -5.01 12.60
C LYS A 37 -4.61 -5.47 12.90
N VAL A 38 -5.45 -5.47 11.87
CA VAL A 38 -6.80 -6.03 11.91
C VAL A 38 -6.90 -7.14 10.86
N PHE A 39 -7.12 -8.37 11.33
CA PHE A 39 -7.27 -9.53 10.44
C PHE A 39 -8.75 -9.63 10.02
N ILE A 40 -9.05 -9.07 8.84
CA ILE A 40 -10.43 -9.02 8.32
C ILE A 40 -10.87 -10.39 7.81
N GLU A 41 -9.96 -11.09 7.11
CA GLU A 41 -10.19 -12.45 6.60
C GLU A 41 -8.93 -13.29 6.87
N GLY A 42 -8.71 -13.68 8.13
CA GLY A 42 -7.49 -14.37 8.51
C GLY A 42 -6.26 -13.61 8.08
N GLU A 43 -5.31 -14.31 7.46
CA GLU A 43 -4.10 -13.71 6.89
C GLU A 43 -4.27 -13.29 5.41
N ASP A 44 -5.42 -13.57 4.81
CA ASP A 44 -5.68 -13.27 3.39
C ASP A 44 -6.05 -11.81 3.18
N LEU A 45 -6.65 -11.16 4.18
CA LEU A 45 -7.00 -9.75 4.13
C LEU A 45 -6.70 -9.12 5.49
N VAL A 46 -5.68 -8.27 5.52
CA VAL A 46 -5.22 -7.60 6.73
C VAL A 46 -5.23 -6.09 6.51
N ALA A 47 -5.83 -5.36 7.44
CA ALA A 47 -5.74 -3.91 7.47
C ALA A 47 -4.72 -3.47 8.53
N ILE A 48 -3.99 -2.42 8.24
CA ILE A 48 -2.98 -1.85 9.15
C ILE A 48 -3.23 -0.35 9.29
N PRO A 49 -4.20 0.07 10.11
CA PRO A 49 -4.38 1.49 10.42
C PRO A 49 -3.14 2.07 11.10
N GLN A 50 -2.70 3.23 10.62
CA GLN A 50 -1.49 3.88 11.13
C GLN A 50 -1.68 5.40 11.17
N HIS A 51 -1.10 6.03 12.21
CA HIS A 51 -0.91 7.47 12.29
C HIS A 51 0.59 7.73 12.36
N TYR A 52 1.12 8.50 11.40
CA TYR A 52 2.54 8.81 11.37
C TYR A 52 2.81 10.15 10.67
N THR A 53 4.00 10.68 10.93
CA THR A 53 4.52 11.83 10.17
C THR A 53 5.31 11.30 8.98
N THR A 54 5.08 11.88 7.80
CA THR A 54 5.84 11.51 6.60
C THR A 54 7.33 11.79 6.79
N HIS A 55 8.16 10.99 6.15
CA HIS A 55 9.62 11.14 6.19
C HIS A 55 10.16 11.62 4.85
N PRO A 56 11.37 12.22 4.82
CA PRO A 56 12.03 12.55 3.56
C PRO A 56 12.28 11.32 2.70
N TYR A 57 12.19 11.49 1.40
CA TYR A 57 12.49 10.42 0.45
C TYR A 57 13.96 9.99 0.56
N THR A 58 14.17 8.68 0.56
CA THR A 58 15.50 8.07 0.47
C THR A 58 15.47 6.95 -0.56
N PRO A 59 16.43 6.88 -1.50
CA PRO A 59 16.37 5.91 -2.61
C PRO A 59 16.58 4.45 -2.20
N ASP A 60 16.84 4.16 -0.94
CA ASP A 60 17.15 2.82 -0.43
C ASP A 60 16.01 2.15 0.33
N LYS A 61 14.81 2.74 0.30
CA LYS A 61 13.65 2.23 1.06
C LYS A 61 12.50 1.73 0.19
N TYR A 62 12.78 1.35 -1.05
CA TYR A 62 11.77 0.71 -1.87
C TYR A 62 11.47 -0.70 -1.36
N GLU A 63 10.18 -1.01 -1.26
CA GLU A 63 9.68 -2.30 -0.82
C GLU A 63 9.14 -3.09 -2.00
N THR A 64 9.31 -4.41 -1.98
CA THR A 64 8.59 -5.32 -2.86
C THR A 64 7.93 -6.42 -2.06
N HIS A 65 6.84 -6.96 -2.58
CA HIS A 65 6.08 -8.05 -1.98
C HIS A 65 5.85 -9.14 -3.03
N LYS A 66 5.64 -10.39 -2.60
CA LYS A 66 5.34 -11.50 -3.52
C LYS A 66 3.93 -12.04 -3.31
N ARG A 67 3.44 -12.02 -2.08
CA ARG A 67 2.17 -12.61 -1.69
C ARG A 67 1.02 -11.60 -1.70
N TYR A 68 1.26 -10.39 -1.19
CA TYR A 68 0.21 -9.41 -0.97
C TYR A 68 0.16 -8.35 -2.05
N ILE A 69 -1.07 -7.95 -2.38
CA ILE A 69 -1.38 -6.70 -3.06
C ILE A 69 -1.59 -5.66 -1.97
N ASP A 70 -0.98 -4.48 -2.12
CA ASP A 70 -1.18 -3.39 -1.17
C ASP A 70 -2.27 -2.44 -1.66
N ILE A 71 -3.18 -2.10 -0.77
CA ILE A 71 -4.09 -0.97 -0.96
C ILE A 71 -3.64 0.11 0.02
N GLN A 72 -2.94 1.11 -0.48
CA GLN A 72 -2.52 2.28 0.29
C GLN A 72 -3.65 3.30 0.33
N VAL A 73 -4.04 3.75 1.51
CA VAL A 73 -5.16 4.67 1.68
C VAL A 73 -4.73 5.82 2.57
N VAL A 74 -5.05 7.04 2.17
CA VAL A 74 -4.88 8.23 3.02
C VAL A 74 -6.24 8.73 3.45
N LEU A 75 -6.48 8.77 4.75
CA LEU A 75 -7.72 9.25 5.34
C LEU A 75 -7.59 10.68 5.87
N GLY A 76 -6.39 11.11 6.22
CA GLY A 76 -6.10 12.48 6.63
C GLY A 76 -4.72 12.89 6.17
N GLY A 77 -4.54 14.17 5.84
CA GLY A 77 -3.28 14.66 5.29
C GLY A 77 -3.03 14.23 3.86
N GLU A 78 -1.77 14.11 3.49
CA GLU A 78 -1.34 13.61 2.19
C GLU A 78 0.08 13.03 2.30
N GLU A 79 0.44 12.16 1.35
CA GLU A 79 1.79 11.65 1.27
C GLU A 79 2.23 11.43 -0.18
N LEU A 80 3.54 11.41 -0.40
CA LEU A 80 4.13 10.99 -1.66
C LEU A 80 4.43 9.50 -1.60
N VAL A 81 4.00 8.77 -2.63
CA VAL A 81 4.32 7.37 -2.82
C VAL A 81 5.17 7.25 -4.08
N TYR A 82 6.34 6.65 -3.95
CA TYR A 82 7.26 6.45 -5.08
C TYR A 82 7.09 5.04 -5.62
N LEU A 83 6.94 4.92 -6.94
CA LEU A 83 6.75 3.66 -7.64
C LEU A 83 7.85 3.45 -8.66
N GLY A 84 8.38 2.24 -8.75
CA GLY A 84 9.42 1.91 -9.70
C GLY A 84 9.47 0.42 -10.04
N GLU A 85 10.30 0.09 -11.05
CA GLU A 85 10.45 -1.27 -11.56
C GLU A 85 11.48 -2.03 -10.72
N PRO A 86 11.08 -3.11 -10.00
CA PRO A 86 12.00 -3.84 -9.13
C PRO A 86 13.22 -4.43 -9.85
N SER A 87 13.08 -4.83 -11.12
CA SER A 87 14.19 -5.40 -11.89
C SER A 87 15.33 -4.40 -12.15
N GLN A 88 15.08 -3.11 -12.00
CA GLN A 88 16.07 -2.04 -12.15
C GLN A 88 16.64 -1.57 -10.81
N MET A 89 16.26 -2.22 -9.73
CA MET A 89 16.68 -1.88 -8.37
C MET A 89 17.67 -2.90 -7.82
N THR A 90 18.50 -2.46 -6.86
CA THR A 90 19.44 -3.31 -6.14
C THR A 90 18.87 -3.72 -4.80
N VAL A 91 18.89 -5.01 -4.50
CA VAL A 91 18.40 -5.52 -3.20
C VAL A 91 19.39 -5.13 -2.10
N ASN A 92 18.89 -4.43 -1.08
CA ASN A 92 19.66 -4.06 0.12
C ASN A 92 19.43 -5.05 1.26
N ILE A 93 18.17 -5.41 1.50
CA ILE A 93 17.77 -6.36 2.52
C ILE A 93 17.08 -7.52 1.80
N PRO A 94 17.63 -8.76 1.90
CA PRO A 94 17.06 -9.92 1.22
C PRO A 94 15.61 -10.17 1.59
N PHE A 95 14.89 -10.84 0.68
CA PHE A 95 13.48 -11.12 0.87
C PHE A 95 13.21 -11.97 2.11
N ASP A 96 12.35 -11.46 2.99
CA ASP A 96 11.89 -12.17 4.19
C ASP A 96 10.52 -12.78 3.87
N VAL A 97 10.49 -14.12 3.81
CA VAL A 97 9.28 -14.86 3.44
C VAL A 97 8.15 -14.67 4.45
N GLU A 98 8.46 -14.57 5.73
CA GLU A 98 7.46 -14.41 6.78
C GLU A 98 6.79 -13.03 6.73
N LYS A 99 7.59 -12.00 6.48
CA LYS A 99 7.11 -10.61 6.39
C LYS A 99 6.63 -10.25 4.98
N ASP A 100 6.91 -11.09 3.98
CA ASP A 100 6.60 -10.85 2.56
C ASP A 100 7.17 -9.52 2.07
N ILE A 101 8.44 -9.25 2.33
CA ILE A 101 9.07 -7.98 2.00
C ILE A 101 10.57 -8.12 1.73
N ASP A 102 11.07 -7.38 0.76
CA ASP A 102 12.48 -7.00 0.68
C ASP A 102 12.60 -5.47 0.55
N PHE A 103 13.81 -4.98 0.74
CA PHE A 103 14.11 -3.56 0.55
C PHE A 103 15.15 -3.39 -0.53
N ARG A 104 14.94 -2.39 -1.40
CA ARG A 104 15.78 -2.13 -2.57
C ARG A 104 16.14 -0.67 -2.69
N THR A 105 17.27 -0.42 -3.33
CA THR A 105 17.69 0.91 -3.77
C THR A 105 17.34 1.08 -5.24
N GLY A 106 16.72 2.20 -5.57
CA GLY A 106 16.38 2.51 -6.95
C GLY A 106 15.76 3.88 -7.09
N PHE A 107 15.17 4.11 -8.24
CA PHE A 107 14.49 5.34 -8.56
C PHE A 107 13.08 5.03 -9.06
N GLY A 108 12.12 5.84 -8.65
CA GLY A 108 10.75 5.72 -9.05
C GLY A 108 10.11 7.08 -9.27
N GLU A 109 8.89 7.06 -9.77
CA GLU A 109 8.09 8.27 -9.96
C GLU A 109 7.24 8.53 -8.73
N ALA A 110 7.21 9.79 -8.27
CA ALA A 110 6.39 10.22 -7.16
C ALA A 110 4.94 10.40 -7.59
N THR A 111 4.03 9.89 -6.77
CA THR A 111 2.60 10.13 -6.90
C THR A 111 2.07 10.67 -5.58
N THR A 112 1.35 11.79 -5.61
CA THR A 112 0.71 12.33 -4.41
C THR A 112 -0.57 11.56 -4.13
N LEU A 113 -0.71 11.07 -2.90
CA LEU A 113 -1.92 10.43 -2.42
C LEU A 113 -2.54 11.34 -1.37
N LYS A 114 -3.74 11.86 -1.66
CA LYS A 114 -4.46 12.82 -0.82
C LYS A 114 -5.53 12.14 0.01
N ALA A 115 -5.97 12.81 1.06
CA ALA A 115 -7.08 12.32 1.89
C ALA A 115 -8.30 11.96 1.04
N GLY A 116 -8.85 10.76 1.28
CA GLY A 116 -9.97 10.22 0.52
C GLY A 116 -9.57 9.46 -0.75
N GLU A 117 -8.27 9.29 -1.00
CA GLU A 117 -7.74 8.57 -2.16
C GLU A 117 -7.10 7.24 -1.74
N PHE A 118 -7.07 6.31 -2.67
CA PHE A 118 -6.38 5.04 -2.51
C PHE A 118 -5.50 4.72 -3.72
N MET A 119 -4.54 3.84 -3.51
CA MET A 119 -3.65 3.32 -4.53
C MET A 119 -3.52 1.82 -4.38
N VAL A 120 -3.74 1.07 -5.46
CA VAL A 120 -3.51 -0.38 -5.49
C VAL A 120 -2.14 -0.63 -6.09
N ILE A 121 -1.27 -1.29 -5.34
CA ILE A 121 0.10 -1.62 -5.73
C ILE A 121 0.23 -3.14 -5.80
N TYR A 122 0.65 -3.63 -6.97
CA TYR A 122 0.78 -5.06 -7.22
C TYR A 122 2.20 -5.57 -6.91
N PRO A 123 2.39 -6.89 -6.72
CA PRO A 123 3.71 -7.46 -6.41
C PRO A 123 4.82 -7.13 -7.40
N HIS A 124 4.48 -6.88 -8.67
CA HIS A 124 5.47 -6.51 -9.68
C HIS A 124 5.90 -5.04 -9.62
N GLU A 125 5.37 -4.27 -8.69
CA GLU A 125 5.70 -2.86 -8.53
C GLU A 125 6.49 -2.63 -7.24
N GLY A 126 7.65 -1.99 -7.35
CA GLY A 126 8.39 -1.51 -6.17
C GLY A 126 7.83 -0.18 -5.70
N HIS A 127 7.74 0.03 -4.39
CA HIS A 127 7.17 1.25 -3.85
C HIS A 127 7.82 1.69 -2.55
N GLU A 128 7.82 3.00 -2.33
CA GLU A 128 8.23 3.62 -1.06
C GLU A 128 7.09 4.53 -0.61
N PRO A 129 6.28 4.11 0.40
CA PRO A 129 5.26 4.95 1.01
C PRO A 129 5.85 5.86 2.09
N GLY A 130 5.08 6.85 2.51
CA GLY A 130 5.42 7.73 3.63
C GLY A 130 6.26 8.91 3.26
#